data_396d704623cb92287fa44314937cf7a0
#
_entry.id   396d704623cb92287fa44314937cf7a0
#
_cell.length_a   1.000
_cell.length_b   1.000
_cell.length_c   1.000
_cell.angle_alpha   90.00
_cell.angle_beta   90.00
_cell.angle_gamma   90.00
#
_symmetry.space_group_name_H-M   'P 1'
#
loop_
_entity.id
_entity.type
_entity.pdbx_description
1 polymer ?
#
loop_
_entity_poly.entity_id
_entity_poly.type
_entity_poly.pdbx_seq_one_letter_code
_entity_poly.pdbx_strand_id
1 'polypeptide(L)'
;MTNKQSPVISFKNYSFQYRAQKRPTLTNINLDIYPGERVLIAGPSGCGKSTLAGCINGLNPCSNPGEATGELIIDGVDATKSSIFELSAHVGTVLQDPDGQFIGLTVGEDIAFSLENSCMPQDEMHQITRKVAELVKINNHLDYAPHELSGGQKQRVSLAGVMVDQVKILLFDEPLANLDPATGKQTIELIDEIQKETDTTVVIIEHRLEDVLWRDVDRIILVSEGRILADLHPDELLATDLLAENGIREPLYLTAMRYAGITLTPEKKPSHADRVALPEDDVKQLKQWFQSRMAGKQESEREPLLEVKNLSFGYTKGQRTLQDVSLTIRKGEMVSIVGKNGAGKSTFSKLVCGFEDPDQGEIR
;
A
#
# COMPACT_ATOMS: atom_id res chain seq x y z
N MET A 1 -25.88 12.49 -25.06
CA MET A 1 -24.64 13.29 -24.96
C MET A 1 -24.17 13.11 -23.55
N THR A 2 -23.23 12.19 -23.33
CA THR A 2 -22.59 11.94 -22.04
C THR A 2 -21.81 13.21 -21.70
N ASN A 3 -22.18 13.92 -20.65
CA ASN A 3 -21.38 14.99 -20.05
C ASN A 3 -20.00 14.37 -19.72
N LYS A 4 -19.00 14.57 -20.58
CA LYS A 4 -17.63 14.22 -20.24
C LYS A 4 -17.21 15.15 -19.11
N GLN A 5 -17.21 14.63 -17.90
CA GLN A 5 -16.66 15.31 -16.74
C GLN A 5 -15.20 15.65 -17.04
N SER A 6 -14.75 16.86 -16.69
CA SER A 6 -13.33 17.23 -16.86
C SER A 6 -12.47 16.40 -15.92
N PRO A 7 -11.27 15.93 -16.33
CA PRO A 7 -10.38 15.20 -15.46
C PRO A 7 -9.94 16.06 -14.28
N VAL A 8 -9.81 15.45 -13.11
CA VAL A 8 -9.28 16.08 -11.90
C VAL A 8 -7.76 16.07 -11.86
N ILE A 9 -7.13 15.08 -12.53
CA ILE A 9 -5.69 15.04 -12.80
C ILE A 9 -5.52 14.82 -14.30
N SER A 10 -4.73 15.68 -14.95
CA SER A 10 -4.47 15.56 -16.39
C SER A 10 -3.01 15.83 -16.71
N PHE A 11 -2.32 14.81 -17.20
CA PHE A 11 -0.98 14.90 -17.78
C PHE A 11 -1.07 14.91 -19.30
N LYS A 12 -0.40 15.86 -19.96
CA LYS A 12 -0.31 15.92 -21.42
C LYS A 12 1.12 16.08 -21.87
N ASN A 13 1.64 15.04 -22.55
CA ASN A 13 3.03 14.97 -23.01
C ASN A 13 4.02 15.35 -21.92
N TYR A 14 3.71 15.01 -20.66
CA TYR A 14 4.47 15.44 -19.51
C TYR A 14 5.73 14.61 -19.34
N SER A 15 6.85 15.27 -19.08
CA SER A 15 8.12 14.63 -18.75
C SER A 15 8.77 15.35 -17.58
N PHE A 16 9.49 14.59 -16.75
CA PHE A 16 10.18 15.13 -15.58
C PHE A 16 11.57 14.52 -15.44
N GLN A 17 12.56 15.38 -15.22
CA GLN A 17 13.96 15.01 -14.98
C GLN A 17 14.48 15.67 -13.71
N TYR A 18 14.94 14.85 -12.75
CA TYR A 18 15.67 15.39 -11.58
C TYR A 18 16.99 16.05 -12.01
N ARG A 19 17.36 17.16 -11.37
CA ARG A 19 18.61 17.89 -11.66
C ARG A 19 19.85 17.00 -11.50
N ALA A 20 19.81 16.04 -10.55
CA ALA A 20 20.90 15.10 -10.30
C ALA A 20 21.00 13.96 -11.32
N GLN A 21 20.04 13.80 -12.22
CA GLN A 21 19.97 12.69 -13.17
C GLN A 21 20.27 13.15 -14.60
N LYS A 22 20.86 12.25 -15.39
CA LYS A 22 21.21 12.51 -16.80
C LYS A 22 20.07 12.20 -17.78
N ARG A 23 19.03 11.52 -17.33
CA ARG A 23 17.88 11.08 -18.15
C ARG A 23 16.57 11.42 -17.43
N PRO A 24 15.51 11.71 -18.17
CA PRO A 24 14.19 11.87 -17.57
C PRO A 24 13.76 10.62 -16.80
N THR A 25 13.17 10.84 -15.61
CA THR A 25 12.55 9.78 -14.81
C THR A 25 11.15 9.49 -15.32
N LEU A 26 10.44 10.51 -15.80
CA LEU A 26 9.15 10.36 -16.48
C LEU A 26 9.28 10.88 -17.91
N THR A 27 8.73 10.17 -18.88
CA THR A 27 8.84 10.50 -20.29
C THR A 27 7.49 10.39 -20.99
N ASN A 28 7.01 11.50 -21.53
CA ASN A 28 5.80 11.57 -22.34
C ASN A 28 4.57 10.92 -21.68
N ILE A 29 4.33 11.27 -20.43
CA ILE A 29 3.15 10.81 -19.68
C ILE A 29 1.91 11.49 -20.26
N ASN A 30 0.92 10.69 -20.62
CA ASN A 30 -0.41 11.11 -21.00
C ASN A 30 -1.40 10.31 -20.16
N LEU A 31 -2.12 11.00 -19.26
CA LEU A 31 -2.99 10.36 -18.27
C LEU A 31 -4.06 11.32 -17.83
N ASP A 32 -5.31 10.88 -17.88
CA ASP A 32 -6.45 11.58 -17.30
C ASP A 32 -7.07 10.73 -16.19
N ILE A 33 -7.26 11.30 -14.99
CA ILE A 33 -8.01 10.69 -13.89
C ILE A 33 -9.22 11.57 -13.62
N TYR A 34 -10.37 10.93 -13.47
CA TYR A 34 -11.65 11.64 -13.33
C TYR A 34 -12.11 11.68 -11.87
N PRO A 35 -12.97 12.69 -11.52
CA PRO A 35 -13.50 12.80 -10.16
C PRO A 35 -14.18 11.50 -9.69
N GLY A 36 -13.91 11.10 -8.44
CA GLY A 36 -14.49 9.91 -7.82
C GLY A 36 -13.85 8.59 -8.25
N GLU A 37 -12.91 8.56 -9.21
CA GLU A 37 -12.21 7.33 -9.58
C GLU A 37 -11.28 6.84 -8.46
N ARG A 38 -11.17 5.53 -8.36
CA ARG A 38 -10.12 4.83 -7.60
C ARG A 38 -9.13 4.20 -8.56
N VAL A 39 -7.92 4.74 -8.59
CA VAL A 39 -6.88 4.34 -9.53
C VAL A 39 -5.71 3.72 -8.78
N LEU A 40 -5.27 2.54 -9.22
CA LEU A 40 -4.05 1.90 -8.76
C LEU A 40 -2.91 2.15 -9.76
N ILE A 41 -1.81 2.73 -9.30
CA ILE A 41 -0.57 2.88 -10.08
C ILE A 41 0.39 1.78 -9.66
N ALA A 42 0.66 0.86 -10.56
CA ALA A 42 1.54 -0.29 -10.35
C ALA A 42 2.77 -0.21 -11.26
N GLY A 43 3.83 -0.91 -10.88
CA GLY A 43 5.06 -0.97 -11.68
C GLY A 43 6.24 -1.47 -10.85
N PRO A 44 7.35 -1.89 -11.47
CA PRO A 44 8.55 -2.33 -10.76
C PRO A 44 9.17 -1.19 -9.91
N SER A 45 10.00 -1.56 -8.95
CA SER A 45 10.73 -0.55 -8.15
C SER A 45 11.61 0.31 -9.04
N GLY A 46 11.63 1.62 -8.79
CA GLY A 46 12.43 2.57 -9.55
C GLY A 46 11.87 2.96 -10.93
N CYS A 47 10.69 2.50 -11.33
CA CYS A 47 10.11 2.83 -12.65
C CYS A 47 9.51 4.24 -12.74
N GLY A 48 9.44 5.03 -11.63
CA GLY A 48 8.96 6.41 -11.62
C GLY A 48 7.63 6.66 -10.92
N LYS A 49 7.02 5.67 -10.23
CA LYS A 49 5.72 5.83 -9.53
C LYS A 49 5.72 6.95 -8.48
N SER A 50 6.68 6.93 -7.54
CA SER A 50 6.79 7.99 -6.52
C SER A 50 7.19 9.33 -7.12
N THR A 51 7.87 9.35 -8.29
CA THR A 51 8.11 10.57 -9.04
C THR A 51 6.80 11.12 -9.62
N LEU A 52 5.93 10.24 -10.15
CA LEU A 52 4.61 10.62 -10.65
C LEU A 52 3.75 11.19 -9.50
N ALA A 53 3.75 10.52 -8.33
CA ALA A 53 3.11 11.03 -7.12
C ALA A 53 3.64 12.40 -6.72
N GLY A 54 4.97 12.56 -6.70
CA GLY A 54 5.63 13.83 -6.37
C GLY A 54 5.28 14.97 -7.35
N CYS A 55 4.98 14.65 -8.62
CA CYS A 55 4.46 15.64 -9.56
C CYS A 55 3.00 16.01 -9.25
N ILE A 56 2.15 15.04 -8.86
CA ILE A 56 0.74 15.29 -8.52
C ILE A 56 0.62 16.17 -7.29
N ASN A 57 1.41 15.94 -6.24
CA ASN A 57 1.34 16.69 -4.99
C ASN A 57 2.26 17.93 -4.93
N GLY A 58 2.97 18.25 -6.02
CA GLY A 58 3.83 19.43 -6.12
C GLY A 58 5.19 19.32 -5.44
N LEU A 59 5.55 18.17 -4.84
CA LEU A 59 6.91 17.96 -4.31
C LEU A 59 7.96 18.05 -5.44
N ASN A 60 7.58 17.65 -6.64
CA ASN A 60 8.39 17.80 -7.85
C ASN A 60 7.80 18.93 -8.74
N PRO A 61 8.55 19.98 -9.09
CA PRO A 61 9.97 20.24 -8.81
C PRO A 61 10.24 21.06 -7.53
N CYS A 62 9.23 21.42 -6.73
CA CYS A 62 9.37 22.41 -5.66
C CYS A 62 10.36 21.99 -4.56
N SER A 63 10.19 20.79 -3.99
CA SER A 63 11.11 20.26 -2.95
C SER A 63 12.22 19.41 -3.56
N ASN A 64 11.95 18.72 -4.64
CA ASN A 64 12.91 17.89 -5.35
C ASN A 64 13.27 18.56 -6.68
N PRO A 65 14.39 19.31 -6.77
CA PRO A 65 14.73 20.11 -7.92
C PRO A 65 14.83 19.29 -9.22
N GLY A 66 14.16 19.76 -10.27
CA GLY A 66 14.12 19.11 -11.57
C GLY A 66 13.54 20.01 -12.64
N GLU A 67 13.48 19.49 -13.86
CA GLU A 67 12.90 20.16 -15.01
C GLU A 67 11.66 19.38 -15.47
N ALA A 68 10.52 20.07 -15.57
CA ALA A 68 9.28 19.55 -16.10
C ALA A 68 9.01 20.12 -17.49
N THR A 69 8.48 19.29 -18.39
CA THR A 69 8.00 19.71 -19.71
C THR A 69 6.62 19.09 -19.96
N GLY A 70 5.82 19.72 -20.85
CA GLY A 70 4.41 19.34 -21.05
C GLY A 70 3.48 20.03 -20.08
N GLU A 71 2.28 19.50 -19.91
CA GLU A 71 1.23 20.08 -19.05
C GLU A 71 0.85 19.10 -17.94
N LEU A 72 0.63 19.64 -16.74
CA LEU A 72 0.03 18.92 -15.62
C LEU A 72 -1.01 19.83 -14.97
N ILE A 73 -2.26 19.42 -15.04
CA ILE A 73 -3.40 20.12 -14.44
C ILE A 73 -3.94 19.26 -13.29
N ILE A 74 -4.07 19.86 -12.11
CA ILE A 74 -4.63 19.25 -10.91
C ILE A 74 -5.83 20.09 -10.47
N ASP A 75 -7.03 19.52 -10.49
CA ASP A 75 -8.29 20.19 -10.15
C ASP A 75 -8.45 21.57 -10.83
N GLY A 76 -8.04 21.67 -12.09
CA GLY A 76 -8.07 22.91 -12.88
C GLY A 76 -6.89 23.85 -12.67
N VAL A 77 -5.94 23.53 -11.78
CA VAL A 77 -4.74 24.32 -11.48
C VAL A 77 -3.54 23.79 -12.25
N ASP A 78 -2.76 24.67 -12.86
CA ASP A 78 -1.49 24.29 -13.55
C ASP A 78 -0.39 23.99 -12.52
N ALA A 79 -0.18 22.72 -12.23
CA ALA A 79 0.77 22.26 -11.23
C ALA A 79 2.23 22.64 -11.55
N THR A 80 2.56 22.93 -12.82
CA THR A 80 3.91 23.32 -13.22
C THR A 80 4.25 24.77 -12.81
N LYS A 81 3.23 25.56 -12.46
CA LYS A 81 3.36 26.98 -12.08
C LYS A 81 2.93 27.25 -10.63
N SER A 82 2.31 26.27 -9.99
CA SER A 82 1.74 26.43 -8.66
C SER A 82 2.76 26.07 -7.57
N SER A 83 2.54 26.62 -6.38
CA SER A 83 3.32 26.28 -5.20
C SER A 83 2.79 24.96 -4.56
N ILE A 84 3.59 24.31 -3.72
CA ILE A 84 3.16 23.17 -2.91
C ILE A 84 1.95 23.55 -2.05
N PHE A 85 1.96 24.76 -1.48
CA PHE A 85 0.88 25.27 -0.63
C PHE A 85 -0.45 25.36 -1.38
N GLU A 86 -0.43 25.82 -2.64
CA GLU A 86 -1.61 25.88 -3.47
C GLU A 86 -2.13 24.48 -3.81
N LEU A 87 -1.23 23.56 -4.19
CA LEU A 87 -1.60 22.18 -4.53
C LEU A 87 -2.05 21.36 -3.32
N SER A 88 -1.56 21.64 -2.11
CA SER A 88 -1.99 20.95 -0.89
C SER A 88 -3.49 21.18 -0.55
N ALA A 89 -4.09 22.26 -1.04
CA ALA A 89 -5.53 22.47 -0.92
C ALA A 89 -6.36 21.52 -1.80
N HIS A 90 -5.76 20.88 -2.79
CA HIS A 90 -6.43 19.98 -3.74
C HIS A 90 -6.05 18.51 -3.54
N VAL A 91 -4.79 18.27 -3.13
CA VAL A 91 -4.20 16.93 -3.02
C VAL A 91 -3.70 16.69 -1.62
N GLY A 92 -4.30 15.73 -0.95
CA GLY A 92 -3.81 15.22 0.32
C GLY A 92 -2.96 13.96 0.11
N THR A 93 -1.77 13.92 0.70
CA THR A 93 -0.84 12.80 0.51
C THR A 93 -0.58 12.06 1.82
N VAL A 94 -0.80 10.75 1.81
CA VAL A 94 -0.36 9.83 2.87
C VAL A 94 0.91 9.15 2.39
N LEU A 95 2.03 9.42 3.11
CA LEU A 95 3.36 8.92 2.75
C LEU A 95 3.57 7.47 3.19
N GLN A 96 4.56 6.81 2.58
CA GLN A 96 5.01 5.45 2.90
C GLN A 96 5.41 5.28 4.36
N ASP A 97 6.07 6.27 4.95
CA ASP A 97 6.48 6.30 6.35
C ASP A 97 5.65 7.32 7.14
N PRO A 98 4.61 6.87 7.87
CA PRO A 98 3.79 7.77 8.69
C PRO A 98 4.59 8.46 9.79
N ASP A 99 5.65 7.85 10.33
CA ASP A 99 6.44 8.44 11.42
C ASP A 99 7.12 9.75 10.99
N GLY A 100 7.45 9.87 9.70
CA GLY A 100 8.00 11.10 9.12
C GLY A 100 6.98 12.22 8.91
N GLN A 101 5.68 11.95 9.07
CA GLN A 101 4.61 12.94 8.92
C GLN A 101 4.19 13.60 10.25
N PHE A 102 4.44 12.97 11.40
CA PHE A 102 3.96 13.46 12.70
C PHE A 102 4.73 14.70 13.17
N ILE A 103 3.98 15.74 13.54
CA ILE A 103 4.47 17.01 14.03
C ILE A 103 3.90 17.27 15.44
N GLY A 104 2.65 16.87 15.69
CA GLY A 104 1.96 17.03 16.97
C GLY A 104 2.56 16.18 18.09
N LEU A 105 2.48 16.66 19.32
CA LEU A 105 2.84 15.88 20.51
C LEU A 105 1.79 14.83 20.84
N THR A 106 0.54 15.12 20.49
CA THR A 106 -0.58 14.19 20.60
C THR A 106 -1.23 13.96 19.22
N VAL A 107 -1.98 12.88 19.11
CA VAL A 107 -2.77 12.54 17.90
C VAL A 107 -3.74 13.67 17.56
N GLY A 108 -4.40 14.26 18.56
CA GLY A 108 -5.33 15.36 18.35
C GLY A 108 -4.66 16.60 17.78
N GLU A 109 -3.48 16.96 18.31
CA GLU A 109 -2.67 18.08 17.79
C GLU A 109 -2.18 17.82 16.37
N ASP A 110 -1.76 16.58 16.08
CA ASP A 110 -1.28 16.21 14.75
C ASP A 110 -2.39 16.32 13.69
N ILE A 111 -3.60 15.82 14.00
CA ILE A 111 -4.76 15.93 13.11
C ILE A 111 -5.17 17.39 12.92
N ALA A 112 -5.10 18.22 13.97
CA ALA A 112 -5.51 19.63 13.93
C ALA A 112 -4.47 20.54 13.25
N PHE A 113 -3.25 20.07 12.99
CA PHE A 113 -2.11 20.89 12.58
C PHE A 113 -2.38 21.80 11.34
N SER A 114 -3.03 21.27 10.32
CA SER A 114 -3.34 22.08 9.10
C SER A 114 -4.41 23.14 9.37
N LEU A 115 -5.37 22.81 10.23
CA LEU A 115 -6.44 23.75 10.63
C LEU A 115 -5.86 24.91 11.48
N GLU A 116 -4.88 24.60 12.34
CA GLU A 116 -4.16 25.62 13.11
C GLU A 116 -3.36 26.55 12.20
N ASN A 117 -2.66 26.00 11.20
CA ASN A 117 -1.95 26.79 10.19
C ASN A 117 -2.88 27.70 9.37
N SER A 118 -4.14 27.31 9.24
CA SER A 118 -5.19 28.11 8.59
C SER A 118 -5.84 29.14 9.51
N CYS A 119 -5.33 29.29 10.76
CA CYS A 119 -5.87 30.16 11.79
C CYS A 119 -7.37 29.93 12.08
N MET A 120 -7.82 28.68 12.03
CA MET A 120 -9.20 28.30 12.32
C MET A 120 -9.56 28.53 13.79
N PRO A 121 -10.78 28.98 14.15
CA PRO A 121 -11.21 29.09 15.53
C PRO A 121 -11.14 27.76 16.28
N GLN A 122 -10.70 27.77 17.53
CA GLN A 122 -10.41 26.57 18.34
C GLN A 122 -11.62 25.62 18.44
N ASP A 123 -12.83 26.16 18.63
CA ASP A 123 -14.05 25.33 18.74
C ASP A 123 -14.34 24.57 17.43
N GLU A 124 -14.11 25.21 16.28
CA GLU A 124 -14.29 24.60 14.96
C GLU A 124 -13.21 23.54 14.72
N MET A 125 -11.95 23.82 15.07
CA MET A 125 -10.85 22.84 14.99
C MET A 125 -11.19 21.58 15.75
N HIS A 126 -11.64 21.70 17.01
CA HIS A 126 -12.02 20.56 17.85
C HIS A 126 -13.16 19.75 17.24
N GLN A 127 -14.16 20.40 16.65
CA GLN A 127 -15.28 19.71 16.01
C GLN A 127 -14.83 18.92 14.78
N ILE A 128 -14.03 19.53 13.89
CA ILE A 128 -13.53 18.89 12.67
C ILE A 128 -12.60 17.72 13.04
N THR A 129 -11.64 17.96 13.96
CA THR A 129 -10.70 16.94 14.43
C THR A 129 -11.44 15.71 14.97
N ARG A 130 -12.44 15.88 15.82
CA ARG A 130 -13.25 14.76 16.34
C ARG A 130 -14.01 14.04 15.24
N LYS A 131 -14.66 14.77 14.35
CA LYS A 131 -15.43 14.19 13.22
C LYS A 131 -14.52 13.33 12.33
N VAL A 132 -13.35 13.85 11.96
CA VAL A 132 -12.41 13.11 11.13
C VAL A 132 -11.81 11.92 11.89
N ALA A 133 -11.48 12.08 13.17
CA ALA A 133 -10.98 10.99 14.01
C ALA A 133 -12.01 9.84 14.15
N GLU A 134 -13.31 10.15 14.21
CA GLU A 134 -14.39 9.16 14.17
C GLU A 134 -14.43 8.43 12.82
N LEU A 135 -14.35 9.16 11.72
CA LEU A 135 -14.36 8.61 10.36
C LEU A 135 -13.23 7.60 10.14
N VAL A 136 -12.02 7.93 10.58
CA VAL A 136 -10.87 7.02 10.48
C VAL A 136 -10.76 6.02 11.66
N LYS A 137 -11.72 6.03 12.59
CA LYS A 137 -11.79 5.10 13.75
C LYS A 137 -10.59 5.21 14.69
N ILE A 138 -10.14 6.44 15.02
CA ILE A 138 -9.01 6.73 15.94
C ILE A 138 -9.42 7.64 17.13
N ASN A 139 -10.69 7.97 17.27
CA ASN A 139 -11.25 8.88 18.26
C ASN A 139 -10.85 8.58 19.72
N ASN A 140 -10.59 7.32 20.07
CA ASN A 140 -10.20 6.91 21.42
C ASN A 140 -8.70 7.14 21.72
N HIS A 141 -7.94 7.67 20.76
CA HIS A 141 -6.49 7.84 20.87
C HIS A 141 -6.04 9.29 20.71
N LEU A 142 -6.96 10.27 20.75
CA LEU A 142 -6.63 11.69 20.50
C LEU A 142 -5.59 12.26 21.49
N ASP A 143 -5.58 11.78 22.73
CA ASP A 143 -4.66 12.22 23.77
C ASP A 143 -3.34 11.40 23.82
N TYR A 144 -3.20 10.38 22.96
CA TYR A 144 -2.00 9.55 22.91
C TYR A 144 -0.90 10.24 22.13
N ALA A 145 0.35 9.95 22.50
CA ALA A 145 1.49 10.35 21.68
C ALA A 145 1.63 9.45 20.43
N PRO A 146 2.01 9.98 19.25
CA PRO A 146 2.10 9.19 18.02
C PRO A 146 3.01 7.94 18.14
N HIS A 147 4.05 7.98 18.97
CA HIS A 147 4.95 6.85 19.18
C HIS A 147 4.33 5.67 19.96
N GLU A 148 3.22 5.88 20.66
CA GLU A 148 2.48 4.85 21.39
C GLU A 148 1.56 4.03 20.48
N LEU A 149 1.35 4.49 19.25
CA LEU A 149 0.43 3.89 18.29
C LEU A 149 1.05 2.71 17.53
N SER A 150 0.21 1.74 17.18
CA SER A 150 0.57 0.70 16.19
C SER A 150 0.69 1.29 14.78
N GLY A 151 1.38 0.59 13.86
CA GLY A 151 1.54 1.06 12.48
C GLY A 151 0.23 1.36 11.76
N GLY A 152 -0.80 0.54 11.95
CA GLY A 152 -2.13 0.79 11.38
C GLY A 152 -2.85 2.00 12.01
N GLN A 153 -2.65 2.25 13.31
CA GLN A 153 -3.18 3.45 13.97
C GLN A 153 -2.45 4.70 13.47
N LYS A 154 -1.14 4.66 13.30
CA LYS A 154 -0.34 5.74 12.72
C LYS A 154 -0.83 6.13 11.33
N GLN A 155 -1.10 5.16 10.47
CA GLN A 155 -1.69 5.43 9.17
C GLN A 155 -3.05 6.12 9.23
N ARG A 156 -3.92 5.70 10.18
CA ARG A 156 -5.21 6.36 10.41
C ARG A 156 -5.06 7.81 10.82
N VAL A 157 -4.07 8.11 11.68
CA VAL A 157 -3.76 9.49 12.09
C VAL A 157 -3.25 10.31 10.89
N SER A 158 -2.30 9.80 10.12
CA SER A 158 -1.80 10.48 8.92
C SER A 158 -2.94 10.75 7.91
N LEU A 159 -3.84 9.77 7.72
CA LEU A 159 -5.02 9.93 6.87
C LEU A 159 -5.97 11.00 7.43
N ALA A 160 -6.21 11.02 8.75
CA ALA A 160 -7.04 12.03 9.39
C ALA A 160 -6.46 13.44 9.19
N GLY A 161 -5.15 13.62 9.40
CA GLY A 161 -4.47 14.90 9.21
C GLY A 161 -4.56 15.45 7.78
N VAL A 162 -4.71 14.55 6.79
CA VAL A 162 -4.92 14.94 5.39
C VAL A 162 -6.39 15.26 5.10
N MET A 163 -7.33 14.57 5.77
CA MET A 163 -8.77 14.70 5.49
C MET A 163 -9.41 15.94 6.10
N VAL A 164 -8.81 16.56 7.11
CA VAL A 164 -9.35 17.79 7.72
C VAL A 164 -9.46 18.94 6.72
N ASP A 165 -8.63 18.95 5.67
CA ASP A 165 -8.60 19.96 4.62
C ASP A 165 -9.66 19.74 3.52
N GLN A 166 -10.45 18.67 3.60
CA GLN A 166 -11.51 18.33 2.62
C GLN A 166 -11.01 18.30 1.16
N VAL A 167 -9.83 17.75 0.96
CA VAL A 167 -9.18 17.65 -0.36
C VAL A 167 -10.00 16.81 -1.35
N LYS A 168 -9.89 17.11 -2.64
CA LYS A 168 -10.59 16.36 -3.71
C LYS A 168 -9.86 15.11 -4.14
N ILE A 169 -8.56 15.04 -3.90
CA ILE A 169 -7.68 13.94 -4.31
C ILE A 169 -6.94 13.43 -3.10
N LEU A 170 -7.06 12.13 -2.82
CA LEU A 170 -6.26 11.42 -1.83
C LEU A 170 -5.21 10.57 -2.56
N LEU A 171 -3.95 10.87 -2.31
CA LEU A 171 -2.81 10.18 -2.87
C LEU A 171 -2.12 9.34 -1.79
N PHE A 172 -2.00 8.05 -2.04
CA PHE A 172 -1.34 7.10 -1.15
C PHE A 172 -0.07 6.56 -1.82
N ASP A 173 1.09 6.81 -1.24
CA ASP A 173 2.37 6.28 -1.73
C ASP A 173 2.79 5.08 -0.85
N GLU A 174 2.61 3.88 -1.37
CA GLU A 174 2.89 2.59 -0.73
C GLU A 174 2.28 2.43 0.68
N PRO A 175 0.95 2.64 0.86
CA PRO A 175 0.33 2.65 2.18
C PRO A 175 0.39 1.30 2.91
N LEU A 176 0.75 0.22 2.23
CA LEU A 176 0.79 -1.13 2.81
C LEU A 176 2.20 -1.61 3.18
N ALA A 177 3.25 -0.82 2.90
CA ALA A 177 4.65 -1.26 2.98
C ALA A 177 5.04 -1.84 4.35
N ASN A 178 4.62 -1.22 5.45
CA ASN A 178 5.00 -1.58 6.81
C ASN A 178 3.89 -2.33 7.58
N LEU A 179 2.83 -2.78 6.88
CA LEU A 179 1.69 -3.43 7.49
C LEU A 179 1.70 -4.95 7.28
N ASP A 180 1.25 -5.67 8.29
CA ASP A 180 0.90 -7.08 8.12
C ASP A 180 -0.35 -7.21 7.20
N PRO A 181 -0.56 -8.38 6.57
CA PRO A 181 -1.63 -8.56 5.58
C PRO A 181 -3.04 -8.26 6.13
N ALA A 182 -3.31 -8.55 7.41
CA ALA A 182 -4.62 -8.31 7.99
C ALA A 182 -4.87 -6.80 8.19
N THR A 183 -3.87 -6.09 8.72
CA THR A 183 -3.90 -4.63 8.88
C THR A 183 -3.94 -3.94 7.51
N GLY A 184 -3.19 -4.44 6.53
CA GLY A 184 -3.23 -3.93 5.16
C GLY A 184 -4.63 -3.98 4.54
N LYS A 185 -5.33 -5.11 4.65
CA LYS A 185 -6.72 -5.23 4.19
C LYS A 185 -7.67 -4.25 4.89
N GLN A 186 -7.54 -4.10 6.22
CA GLN A 186 -8.33 -3.11 6.96
C GLN A 186 -8.08 -1.67 6.51
N THR A 187 -6.84 -1.36 6.12
CA THR A 187 -6.49 -0.04 5.56
C THR A 187 -7.17 0.19 4.22
N ILE A 188 -7.16 -0.79 3.32
CA ILE A 188 -7.86 -0.69 2.03
C ILE A 188 -9.38 -0.60 2.23
N GLU A 189 -9.95 -1.32 3.20
CA GLU A 189 -11.36 -1.20 3.59
C GLU A 189 -11.71 0.21 4.07
N LEU A 190 -10.86 0.79 4.90
CA LEU A 190 -11.05 2.16 5.38
C LEU A 190 -10.99 3.18 4.24
N ILE A 191 -10.02 3.04 3.33
CA ILE A 191 -9.92 3.91 2.13
C ILE A 191 -11.19 3.81 1.28
N ASP A 192 -11.72 2.59 1.11
CA ASP A 192 -12.98 2.35 0.38
C ASP A 192 -14.19 3.01 1.06
N GLU A 193 -14.31 2.87 2.39
CA GLU A 193 -15.37 3.51 3.17
C GLU A 193 -15.31 5.04 3.02
N ILE A 194 -14.13 5.63 3.21
CA ILE A 194 -13.90 7.07 3.12
C ILE A 194 -14.26 7.59 1.73
N GLN A 195 -13.78 6.94 0.68
CA GLN A 195 -14.09 7.37 -0.69
C GLN A 195 -15.58 7.40 -0.95
N LYS A 196 -16.33 6.38 -0.49
CA LYS A 196 -17.78 6.32 -0.65
C LYS A 196 -18.53 7.39 0.13
N GLU A 197 -18.00 7.81 1.27
CA GLU A 197 -18.61 8.86 2.09
C GLU A 197 -18.30 10.29 1.60
N THR A 198 -17.12 10.49 0.98
CA THR A 198 -16.63 11.83 0.62
C THR A 198 -16.63 12.11 -0.88
N ASP A 199 -16.91 11.12 -1.72
CA ASP A 199 -16.80 11.18 -3.20
C ASP A 199 -15.44 11.70 -3.69
N THR A 200 -14.38 11.40 -2.91
CA THR A 200 -13.00 11.83 -3.18
C THR A 200 -12.35 10.93 -4.21
N THR A 201 -11.54 11.49 -5.10
CA THR A 201 -10.71 10.70 -6.03
C THR A 201 -9.54 10.07 -5.27
N VAL A 202 -9.33 8.79 -5.47
CA VAL A 202 -8.28 8.03 -4.76
C VAL A 202 -7.24 7.52 -5.75
N VAL A 203 -5.97 7.87 -5.51
CA VAL A 203 -4.81 7.36 -6.26
C VAL A 203 -3.93 6.59 -5.31
N ILE A 204 -3.78 5.29 -5.54
CA ILE A 204 -2.95 4.40 -4.72
C ILE A 204 -1.75 3.96 -5.54
N ILE A 205 -0.54 4.23 -5.05
CA ILE A 205 0.69 3.65 -5.59
C ILE A 205 1.03 2.44 -4.74
N GLU A 206 1.05 1.25 -5.33
CA GLU A 206 1.32 0.03 -4.59
C GLU A 206 1.86 -1.07 -5.52
N HIS A 207 2.65 -1.96 -4.96
CA HIS A 207 3.16 -3.15 -5.64
C HIS A 207 2.49 -4.45 -5.15
N ARG A 208 1.75 -4.39 -4.05
CA ARG A 208 0.99 -5.50 -3.46
C ARG A 208 -0.44 -5.52 -4.03
N LEU A 209 -0.54 -5.84 -5.34
CA LEU A 209 -1.82 -5.79 -6.07
C LEU A 209 -2.93 -6.60 -5.40
N GLU A 210 -2.62 -7.81 -4.89
CA GLU A 210 -3.60 -8.70 -4.25
C GLU A 210 -4.28 -8.06 -3.03
N ASP A 211 -3.54 -7.25 -2.27
CA ASP A 211 -4.08 -6.58 -1.10
C ASP A 211 -4.94 -5.37 -1.49
N VAL A 212 -4.54 -4.60 -2.51
CA VAL A 212 -5.34 -3.45 -3.01
C VAL A 212 -6.61 -3.93 -3.68
N LEU A 213 -6.53 -4.98 -4.48
CA LEU A 213 -7.67 -5.60 -5.17
C LEU A 213 -8.62 -6.36 -4.22
N TRP A 214 -8.41 -6.27 -2.90
CA TRP A 214 -9.39 -6.65 -1.89
C TRP A 214 -10.67 -5.82 -1.95
N ARG A 215 -10.58 -4.61 -2.51
CA ARG A 215 -11.71 -3.73 -2.85
C ARG A 215 -11.66 -3.35 -4.33
N ASP A 216 -12.81 -2.95 -4.87
CA ASP A 216 -12.93 -2.57 -6.27
C ASP A 216 -12.00 -1.40 -6.60
N VAL A 217 -11.33 -1.47 -7.74
CA VAL A 217 -10.48 -0.43 -8.33
C VAL A 217 -10.99 -0.21 -9.75
N ASP A 218 -11.16 1.03 -10.15
CA ASP A 218 -11.71 1.35 -11.48
C ASP A 218 -10.71 1.06 -12.60
N ARG A 219 -9.43 1.43 -12.37
CA ARG A 219 -8.36 1.25 -13.35
C ARG A 219 -7.02 0.96 -12.68
N ILE A 220 -6.20 0.18 -13.38
CA ILE A 220 -4.78 -0.01 -13.04
C ILE A 220 -3.94 0.64 -14.11
N ILE A 221 -3.08 1.57 -13.69
CA ILE A 221 -2.08 2.23 -14.53
C ILE A 221 -0.75 1.54 -14.30
N LEU A 222 -0.25 0.86 -15.31
CA LEU A 222 1.04 0.19 -15.28
C LEU A 222 2.12 1.12 -15.76
N VAL A 223 3.06 1.45 -14.87
CA VAL A 223 4.23 2.29 -15.19
C VAL A 223 5.47 1.42 -15.32
N SER A 224 6.21 1.60 -16.41
CA SER A 224 7.49 0.93 -16.65
C SER A 224 8.45 1.90 -17.34
N GLU A 225 9.71 1.94 -16.90
CA GLU A 225 10.76 2.81 -17.46
C GLU A 225 10.34 4.28 -17.65
N GLY A 226 9.61 4.82 -16.68
CA GLY A 226 9.14 6.21 -16.70
C GLY A 226 8.02 6.50 -17.72
N ARG A 227 7.32 5.49 -18.21
CA ARG A 227 6.22 5.61 -19.17
C ARG A 227 4.99 4.85 -18.69
N ILE A 228 3.81 5.26 -19.14
CA ILE A 228 2.60 4.46 -18.98
C ILE A 228 2.63 3.36 -20.04
N LEU A 229 2.68 2.11 -19.57
CA LEU A 229 2.66 0.93 -20.42
C LEU A 229 1.23 0.46 -20.70
N ALA A 230 0.35 0.54 -19.69
CA ALA A 230 -1.05 0.19 -19.80
C ALA A 230 -1.89 1.04 -18.86
N ASP A 231 -3.14 1.29 -19.24
CA ASP A 231 -4.19 1.94 -18.46
C ASP A 231 -5.48 1.17 -18.75
N LEU A 232 -5.80 0.19 -17.89
CA LEU A 232 -6.82 -0.82 -18.17
C LEU A 232 -7.69 -1.09 -16.93
N HIS A 233 -8.89 -1.62 -17.16
CA HIS A 233 -9.69 -2.22 -16.10
C HIS A 233 -8.92 -3.40 -15.46
N PRO A 234 -9.02 -3.63 -14.14
CA PRO A 234 -8.28 -4.70 -13.46
C PRO A 234 -8.43 -6.08 -14.11
N ASP A 235 -9.65 -6.46 -14.51
CA ASP A 235 -9.88 -7.76 -15.17
C ASP A 235 -9.19 -7.88 -16.52
N GLU A 236 -9.09 -6.78 -17.27
CA GLU A 236 -8.39 -6.75 -18.57
C GLU A 236 -6.88 -6.88 -18.36
N LEU A 237 -6.30 -6.11 -17.43
CA LEU A 237 -4.86 -6.17 -17.18
C LEU A 237 -4.43 -7.55 -16.67
N LEU A 238 -5.17 -8.12 -15.70
CA LEU A 238 -4.85 -9.41 -15.09
C LEU A 238 -5.05 -10.60 -16.02
N ALA A 239 -5.79 -10.42 -17.10
CA ALA A 239 -5.90 -11.41 -18.18
C ALA A 239 -4.68 -11.42 -19.12
N THR A 240 -3.83 -10.38 -19.08
CA THR A 240 -2.59 -10.29 -19.88
C THR A 240 -1.38 -10.86 -19.13
N ASP A 241 -0.24 -10.98 -19.81
CA ASP A 241 1.05 -11.34 -19.21
C ASP A 241 1.89 -10.11 -18.84
N LEU A 242 1.35 -8.88 -18.98
CA LEU A 242 2.08 -7.63 -18.77
C LEU A 242 2.71 -7.50 -17.38
N LEU A 243 2.07 -8.00 -16.33
CA LEU A 243 2.63 -7.97 -14.99
C LEU A 243 3.89 -8.83 -14.91
N ALA A 244 3.81 -10.07 -15.37
CA ALA A 244 4.93 -11.02 -15.34
C ALA A 244 6.09 -10.54 -16.24
N GLU A 245 5.81 -10.04 -17.43
CA GLU A 245 6.79 -9.48 -18.37
C GLU A 245 7.55 -8.29 -17.80
N ASN A 246 6.91 -7.53 -16.90
CA ASN A 246 7.53 -6.38 -16.21
C ASN A 246 8.03 -6.69 -14.80
N GLY A 247 8.13 -7.97 -14.41
CA GLY A 247 8.64 -8.38 -13.11
C GLY A 247 7.75 -8.00 -11.93
N ILE A 248 6.47 -7.74 -12.16
CA ILE A 248 5.48 -7.42 -11.14
C ILE A 248 4.79 -8.70 -10.70
N ARG A 249 4.70 -8.88 -9.40
CA ARG A 249 4.04 -10.06 -8.83
C ARG A 249 2.53 -9.99 -9.05
N GLU A 250 2.02 -11.00 -9.73
CA GLU A 250 0.58 -11.23 -9.81
C GLU A 250 0.00 -11.71 -8.48
N PRO A 251 -1.32 -11.54 -8.25
CA PRO A 251 -2.03 -12.25 -7.19
C PRO A 251 -1.77 -13.76 -7.22
N LEU A 252 -1.50 -14.37 -6.06
CA LEU A 252 -1.05 -15.76 -5.98
C LEU A 252 -2.04 -16.77 -6.59
N TYR A 253 -3.35 -16.51 -6.44
CA TYR A 253 -4.38 -17.37 -7.02
C TYR A 253 -4.32 -17.39 -8.55
N LEU A 254 -3.99 -16.27 -9.22
CA LEU A 254 -3.82 -16.19 -10.66
C LEU A 254 -2.57 -16.96 -11.12
N THR A 255 -1.47 -16.77 -10.39
CA THR A 255 -0.24 -17.54 -10.65
C THR A 255 -0.50 -19.04 -10.55
N ALA A 256 -1.27 -19.50 -9.55
CA ALA A 256 -1.65 -20.91 -9.42
C ALA A 256 -2.51 -21.40 -10.61
N MET A 257 -3.45 -20.59 -11.08
CA MET A 257 -4.27 -20.89 -12.27
C MET A 257 -3.41 -21.01 -13.52
N ARG A 258 -2.48 -20.08 -13.75
CA ARG A 258 -1.54 -20.13 -14.88
C ARG A 258 -0.66 -21.37 -14.83
N TYR A 259 -0.14 -21.74 -13.67
CA TYR A 259 0.64 -22.97 -13.50
C TYR A 259 -0.19 -24.25 -13.73
N ALA A 260 -1.49 -24.19 -13.48
CA ALA A 260 -2.40 -25.27 -13.83
C ALA A 260 -2.76 -25.28 -15.34
N GLY A 261 -2.29 -24.32 -16.13
CA GLY A 261 -2.56 -24.20 -17.57
C GLY A 261 -3.91 -23.55 -17.89
N ILE A 262 -4.52 -22.82 -16.92
CA ILE A 262 -5.78 -22.13 -17.12
C ILE A 262 -5.51 -20.77 -17.78
N THR A 263 -6.14 -20.53 -18.94
CA THR A 263 -6.11 -19.24 -19.60
C THR A 263 -7.03 -18.26 -18.88
N LEU A 264 -6.47 -17.12 -18.46
CA LEU A 264 -7.24 -16.02 -17.86
C LEU A 264 -7.84 -15.15 -18.96
N THR A 265 -9.11 -14.78 -18.80
CA THR A 265 -9.82 -13.84 -19.67
C THR A 265 -10.58 -12.84 -18.81
N PRO A 266 -10.92 -11.64 -19.30
CA PRO A 266 -11.69 -10.65 -18.54
C PRO A 266 -13.05 -11.16 -18.06
N GLU A 267 -13.70 -12.05 -18.83
CA GLU A 267 -14.99 -12.64 -18.48
C GLU A 267 -14.91 -13.52 -17.23
N LYS A 268 -13.74 -14.06 -16.93
CA LYS A 268 -13.48 -14.84 -15.70
C LYS A 268 -13.33 -13.96 -14.46
N LYS A 269 -13.34 -12.62 -14.60
CA LYS A 269 -13.25 -11.64 -13.52
C LYS A 269 -12.06 -11.90 -12.58
N PRO A 270 -10.83 -11.90 -13.11
CA PRO A 270 -9.63 -12.28 -12.35
C PRO A 270 -9.24 -11.26 -11.27
N SER A 271 -9.86 -10.09 -11.17
CA SER A 271 -9.50 -9.04 -10.21
C SER A 271 -9.76 -9.39 -8.74
N HIS A 272 -10.74 -10.27 -8.48
CA HIS A 272 -11.13 -10.64 -7.12
C HIS A 272 -11.16 -12.15 -6.93
N ALA A 273 -10.41 -12.64 -5.96
CA ALA A 273 -10.28 -14.07 -5.69
C ALA A 273 -11.62 -14.78 -5.39
N ASP A 274 -12.56 -14.08 -4.74
CA ASP A 274 -13.88 -14.57 -4.38
C ASP A 274 -14.92 -14.49 -5.51
N ARG A 275 -14.61 -13.76 -6.59
CA ARG A 275 -15.51 -13.54 -7.72
C ARG A 275 -15.04 -14.21 -9.02
N VAL A 276 -13.88 -14.88 -8.99
CA VAL A 276 -13.35 -15.55 -10.19
C VAL A 276 -14.33 -16.60 -10.69
N ALA A 277 -14.78 -16.42 -11.93
CA ALA A 277 -15.68 -17.35 -12.61
C ALA A 277 -14.88 -18.47 -13.27
N LEU A 278 -14.84 -19.65 -12.64
CA LEU A 278 -14.15 -20.82 -13.16
C LEU A 278 -15.17 -21.82 -13.72
N PRO A 279 -15.12 -22.13 -15.03
CA PRO A 279 -15.82 -23.26 -15.61
C PRO A 279 -15.45 -24.58 -14.92
N GLU A 280 -16.34 -25.57 -14.94
CA GLU A 280 -16.09 -26.89 -14.32
C GLU A 280 -14.80 -27.55 -14.79
N ASP A 281 -14.43 -27.39 -16.05
CA ASP A 281 -13.20 -27.97 -16.62
C ASP A 281 -11.94 -27.29 -16.03
N ASP A 282 -11.95 -25.96 -15.87
CA ASP A 282 -10.85 -25.24 -15.20
C ASP A 282 -10.71 -25.69 -13.74
N VAL A 283 -11.83 -25.90 -13.03
CA VAL A 283 -11.81 -26.42 -11.65
C VAL A 283 -11.22 -27.84 -11.59
N LYS A 284 -11.59 -28.73 -12.53
CA LYS A 284 -10.99 -30.07 -12.63
C LYS A 284 -9.49 -29.99 -12.88
N GLN A 285 -9.07 -29.15 -13.82
CA GLN A 285 -7.67 -28.94 -14.19
C GLN A 285 -6.84 -28.44 -13.00
N LEU A 286 -7.36 -27.45 -12.26
CA LEU A 286 -6.70 -26.92 -11.07
C LEU A 286 -6.56 -27.98 -9.97
N LYS A 287 -7.61 -28.78 -9.72
CA LYS A 287 -7.56 -29.89 -8.76
C LYS A 287 -6.54 -30.97 -9.16
N GLN A 288 -6.48 -31.35 -10.44
CA GLN A 288 -5.51 -32.34 -10.95
C GLN A 288 -4.08 -31.82 -10.80
N TRP A 289 -3.83 -30.57 -11.17
CA TRP A 289 -2.53 -29.93 -11.00
C TRP A 289 -2.10 -29.93 -9.52
N PHE A 290 -2.99 -29.51 -8.61
CA PHE A 290 -2.71 -29.50 -7.18
C PHE A 290 -2.37 -30.90 -6.64
N GLN A 291 -3.19 -31.91 -6.98
CA GLN A 291 -2.98 -33.30 -6.57
C GLN A 291 -1.63 -33.86 -7.08
N SER A 292 -1.27 -33.55 -8.31
CA SER A 292 0.01 -33.99 -8.91
C SER A 292 1.23 -33.42 -8.17
N ARG A 293 1.11 -32.22 -7.60
CA ARG A 293 2.18 -31.54 -6.83
C ARG A 293 2.27 -32.05 -5.38
N MET A 294 1.15 -32.44 -4.81
CA MET A 294 1.12 -32.97 -3.44
C MET A 294 1.65 -34.41 -3.36
N ALA A 295 1.46 -35.22 -4.39
CA ALA A 295 1.87 -36.63 -4.45
C ALA A 295 3.40 -36.86 -4.39
N GLY A 296 4.23 -35.82 -4.51
CA GLY A 296 5.70 -35.95 -4.57
C GLY A 296 6.47 -35.57 -3.30
N LYS A 297 5.81 -35.15 -2.24
CA LYS A 297 6.50 -34.83 -0.97
C LYS A 297 6.64 -36.08 -0.10
N GLN A 298 7.66 -36.91 -0.37
CA GLN A 298 8.18 -37.80 0.66
C GLN A 298 8.86 -36.94 1.75
N GLU A 299 8.39 -37.02 2.98
CA GLU A 299 9.13 -36.56 4.14
C GLU A 299 10.40 -37.39 4.22
N SER A 300 11.52 -36.87 3.71
CA SER A 300 12.83 -37.46 3.98
C SER A 300 13.15 -37.22 5.46
N GLU A 301 13.60 -38.26 6.18
CA GLU A 301 14.19 -38.12 7.50
C GLU A 301 15.49 -37.29 7.38
N ARG A 302 15.34 -35.98 7.52
CA ARG A 302 16.45 -35.03 7.49
C ARG A 302 16.91 -34.76 8.91
N GLU A 303 18.23 -34.66 9.10
CA GLU A 303 18.81 -34.30 10.40
C GLU A 303 18.32 -32.94 10.89
N PRO A 304 17.97 -32.79 12.19
CA PRO A 304 17.72 -31.50 12.78
C PRO A 304 18.94 -30.58 12.63
N LEU A 305 18.70 -29.34 12.20
CA LEU A 305 19.73 -28.31 12.08
C LEU A 305 19.58 -27.25 13.18
N LEU A 306 18.33 -26.96 13.60
CA LEU A 306 17.99 -26.07 14.68
C LEU A 306 16.86 -26.71 15.48
N GLU A 307 17.04 -26.84 16.77
CA GLU A 307 16.01 -27.24 17.71
C GLU A 307 15.77 -26.14 18.74
N VAL A 308 14.56 -25.67 18.84
CA VAL A 308 14.10 -24.70 19.84
C VAL A 308 13.07 -25.39 20.72
N LYS A 309 13.28 -25.39 22.05
CA LYS A 309 12.38 -26.05 23.01
C LYS A 309 11.94 -25.11 24.11
N ASN A 310 10.64 -24.97 24.27
CA ASN A 310 9.97 -24.20 25.33
C ASN A 310 10.53 -22.79 25.52
N LEU A 311 10.88 -22.13 24.39
CA LEU A 311 11.50 -20.82 24.36
C LEU A 311 10.53 -19.75 24.85
N SER A 312 10.92 -19.02 25.89
CA SER A 312 10.18 -17.86 26.40
C SER A 312 11.14 -16.69 26.62
N PHE A 313 10.68 -15.49 26.28
CA PHE A 313 11.48 -14.28 26.39
C PHE A 313 10.61 -13.02 26.53
N GLY A 314 11.09 -12.03 27.28
CA GLY A 314 10.47 -10.70 27.39
C GLY A 314 11.51 -9.62 27.66
N TYR A 315 11.40 -8.48 26.95
CA TYR A 315 12.29 -7.34 27.14
C TYR A 315 12.06 -6.64 28.50
N THR A 316 10.87 -6.79 29.08
CA THR A 316 10.50 -6.18 30.36
C THR A 316 9.98 -7.23 31.32
N LYS A 317 10.39 -7.17 32.60
CA LYS A 317 9.91 -8.09 33.64
C LYS A 317 8.37 -8.08 33.71
N GLY A 318 7.78 -9.26 33.51
CA GLY A 318 6.33 -9.45 33.56
C GLY A 318 5.61 -9.37 32.20
N GLN A 319 6.27 -8.90 31.14
CA GLN A 319 5.70 -8.84 29.80
C GLN A 319 6.44 -9.78 28.87
N ARG A 320 5.85 -10.93 28.57
CA ARG A 320 6.45 -11.92 27.67
C ARG A 320 6.14 -11.59 26.22
N THR A 321 7.18 -11.47 25.39
CA THR A 321 7.11 -11.28 23.94
C THR A 321 6.97 -12.62 23.22
N LEU A 322 7.65 -13.66 23.73
CA LEU A 322 7.55 -15.04 23.29
C LEU A 322 7.19 -15.93 24.48
N GLN A 323 6.31 -16.90 24.26
CA GLN A 323 5.87 -17.81 25.31
C GLN A 323 5.80 -19.23 24.75
N ASP A 324 6.62 -20.13 25.35
CA ASP A 324 6.62 -21.58 25.11
C ASP A 324 6.70 -21.96 23.61
N VAL A 325 7.61 -21.32 22.87
CA VAL A 325 7.80 -21.58 21.44
C VAL A 325 8.71 -22.78 21.26
N SER A 326 8.24 -23.79 20.55
CA SER A 326 9.01 -24.98 20.18
C SER A 326 8.95 -25.18 18.67
N LEU A 327 10.11 -25.40 18.05
CA LEU A 327 10.27 -25.55 16.60
C LEU A 327 11.52 -26.37 16.30
N THR A 328 11.43 -27.25 15.31
CA THR A 328 12.59 -27.93 14.75
C THR A 328 12.69 -27.59 13.27
N ILE A 329 13.87 -27.12 12.84
CA ILE A 329 14.21 -26.90 11.43
C ILE A 329 15.23 -27.95 11.03
N ARG A 330 14.97 -28.64 9.92
CA ARG A 330 15.80 -29.70 9.42
C ARG A 330 16.72 -29.20 8.30
N LYS A 331 17.83 -29.91 8.08
CA LYS A 331 18.81 -29.57 7.05
C LYS A 331 18.17 -29.46 5.66
N GLY A 332 18.33 -28.29 5.02
CA GLY A 332 17.77 -28.02 3.70
C GLY A 332 16.25 -27.74 3.69
N GLU A 333 15.64 -27.50 4.86
CA GLU A 333 14.28 -26.97 4.93
C GLU A 333 14.25 -25.46 4.69
N MET A 334 13.18 -25.00 4.07
CA MET A 334 12.82 -23.60 3.98
C MET A 334 11.61 -23.37 4.89
N VAL A 335 11.79 -22.56 5.93
CA VAL A 335 10.75 -22.27 6.93
C VAL A 335 10.39 -20.79 6.88
N SER A 336 9.11 -20.48 6.79
CA SER A 336 8.59 -19.11 6.85
C SER A 336 7.94 -18.86 8.20
N ILE A 337 8.38 -17.79 8.89
CA ILE A 337 7.76 -17.33 10.15
C ILE A 337 6.80 -16.21 9.83
N VAL A 338 5.52 -16.46 10.04
CA VAL A 338 4.43 -15.51 9.75
C VAL A 338 3.70 -15.10 11.03
N GLY A 339 3.07 -13.94 11.02
CA GLY A 339 2.29 -13.42 12.14
C GLY A 339 2.11 -11.91 12.07
N LYS A 340 1.22 -11.38 12.91
CA LYS A 340 0.93 -9.95 13.03
C LYS A 340 2.19 -9.15 13.41
N ASN A 341 2.17 -7.84 13.15
CA ASN A 341 3.18 -6.94 13.69
C ASN A 341 3.14 -6.99 15.23
N GLY A 342 4.32 -7.00 15.88
CA GLY A 342 4.43 -7.18 17.32
C GLY A 342 4.30 -8.63 17.84
N ALA A 343 4.05 -9.63 16.99
CA ALA A 343 3.91 -11.04 17.41
C ALA A 343 5.23 -11.73 17.84
N GLY A 344 6.36 -11.01 17.89
CA GLY A 344 7.64 -11.57 18.34
C GLY A 344 8.52 -12.20 17.27
N LYS A 345 8.18 -12.08 15.96
CA LYS A 345 8.98 -12.66 14.86
C LYS A 345 10.45 -12.24 14.88
N SER A 346 10.70 -10.93 14.96
CA SER A 346 12.06 -10.37 15.02
C SER A 346 12.77 -10.74 16.33
N THR A 347 12.02 -10.86 17.44
CA THR A 347 12.56 -11.32 18.72
C THR A 347 13.01 -12.77 18.63
N PHE A 348 12.20 -13.63 18.01
CA PHE A 348 12.58 -15.02 17.76
C PHE A 348 13.87 -15.11 16.92
N SER A 349 13.97 -14.33 15.84
CA SER A 349 15.19 -14.29 15.01
C SER A 349 16.42 -13.84 15.80
N LYS A 350 16.29 -12.83 16.68
CA LYS A 350 17.39 -12.34 17.52
C LYS A 350 17.88 -13.41 18.50
N LEU A 351 16.97 -14.15 19.13
CA LEU A 351 17.29 -15.24 20.03
C LEU A 351 18.01 -16.39 19.29
N VAL A 352 17.51 -16.79 18.12
CA VAL A 352 18.15 -17.84 17.30
C VAL A 352 19.55 -17.42 16.83
N CYS A 353 19.74 -16.12 16.52
CA CYS A 353 21.05 -15.58 16.14
C CYS A 353 21.98 -15.28 17.33
N GLY A 354 21.54 -15.47 18.58
CA GLY A 354 22.34 -15.21 19.79
C GLY A 354 22.57 -13.72 20.09
N PHE A 355 21.71 -12.82 19.58
CA PHE A 355 21.71 -11.40 19.96
C PHE A 355 21.03 -11.15 21.31
N GLU A 356 20.18 -12.08 21.75
CA GLU A 356 19.48 -12.04 23.03
C GLU A 356 19.55 -13.45 23.64
N ASP A 357 19.56 -13.52 24.96
CA ASP A 357 19.51 -14.78 25.70
C ASP A 357 18.07 -15.08 26.14
N PRO A 358 17.58 -16.32 25.99
CA PRO A 358 16.23 -16.67 26.41
C PRO A 358 16.06 -16.64 27.93
N ASP A 359 14.89 -16.20 28.40
CA ASP A 359 14.53 -16.30 29.82
C ASP A 359 14.30 -17.75 30.25
N GLN A 360 13.75 -18.56 29.34
CA GLN A 360 13.46 -19.97 29.54
C GLN A 360 13.55 -20.73 28.21
N GLY A 361 13.82 -22.04 28.31
CA GLY A 361 13.96 -22.91 27.14
C GLY A 361 15.40 -23.00 26.65
N GLU A 362 15.59 -23.69 25.53
CA GLU A 362 16.90 -23.90 24.94
C GLU A 362 16.87 -23.83 23.43
N ILE A 363 17.98 -23.41 22.84
CA ILE A 363 18.24 -23.38 21.40
C ILE A 363 19.51 -24.22 21.16
N ARG A 364 19.39 -25.17 20.25
CA ARG A 364 20.52 -26.10 19.89
C ARG A 364 20.76 -26.07 18.41
#